data_b2f4cf3da26c6a0edfc0399843a3549a
#
_entry.id   b2f4cf3da26c6a0edfc0399843a3549a
#
_cell.length_a   1.000
_cell.length_b   1.000
_cell.length_c   1.000
_cell.angle_alpha   90.00
_cell.angle_beta   90.00
_cell.angle_gamma   90.00
#
_symmetry.space_group_name_H-M   'P 1'
#
loop_
_entity.id
_entity.type
_entity.pdbx_description
1 polymer ?
#
loop_
_entity_poly.entity_id
_entity_poly.type
_entity_poly.pdbx_seq_one_letter_code
_entity_poly.pdbx_strand_id
1 'polypeptide(L)'
;GFGFGAMGWVKLAGAWGNLIATTGLAGTFMVYGLAFAALVIIGSVWMVMPPKGWQPPGYTPPVHKAGAGGEDFSQKEILRTPQFYLIFLTFAISAGAGLMSIGLMKLYPMEALQGAGYSALEASAIAGTAMAIFFSIANGIGRIAWGTLSDRLGRKNSVIFMAGSQGVILLLFTAMAGNEYLLYLGAALIGFNFGGNFALFPALTADEFGNSSVGKNYPLVFLSYGVGGILFPVLGGLLGDMGNFPLAFSICGVACLSGAILIALVFPPRHEEAYLPFSVHGFLHRAHVFDHDPEDNLFK
;
A
#
# COMPACT_ATOMS: atom_id res chain seq x y z
N GLY A 1 9.39 -10.89 7.06
CA GLY A 1 10.63 -10.26 6.61
C GLY A 1 10.44 -8.90 5.98
N PHE A 2 9.70 -8.80 4.88
CA PHE A 2 9.63 -7.57 4.07
C PHE A 2 9.13 -6.33 4.83
N GLY A 3 8.12 -6.45 5.69
CA GLY A 3 7.59 -5.32 6.47
C GLY A 3 8.50 -4.82 7.58
N PHE A 4 9.31 -5.70 8.17
CA PHE A 4 10.19 -5.37 9.30
C PHE A 4 11.63 -5.06 8.87
N GLY A 5 12.01 -5.34 7.63
CA GLY A 5 13.39 -5.22 7.16
C GLY A 5 13.96 -3.81 7.33
N ALA A 6 13.15 -2.78 7.08
CA ALA A 6 13.59 -1.40 7.17
C ALA A 6 14.11 -1.03 8.58
N MET A 7 13.53 -1.58 9.65
CA MET A 7 13.96 -1.30 11.03
C MET A 7 15.44 -1.66 11.24
N GLY A 8 15.84 -2.87 10.84
CA GLY A 8 17.22 -3.34 11.00
C GLY A 8 18.21 -2.53 10.17
N TRP A 9 17.91 -2.35 8.87
CA TRP A 9 18.83 -1.67 7.95
C TRP A 9 19.01 -0.19 8.26
N VAL A 10 17.92 0.53 8.62
CA VAL A 10 18.00 1.95 9.02
C VAL A 10 18.82 2.10 10.30
N LYS A 11 18.62 1.22 11.29
CA LYS A 11 19.40 1.27 12.54
C LYS A 11 20.88 0.88 12.31
N LEU A 12 21.16 -0.03 11.41
CA LEU A 12 22.53 -0.42 11.06
C LEU A 12 23.28 0.73 10.37
N ALA A 13 22.61 1.50 9.50
CA ALA A 13 23.19 2.68 8.88
C ALA A 13 23.59 3.76 9.90
N GLY A 14 22.78 3.94 10.94
CA GLY A 14 22.95 4.96 11.96
C GLY A 14 23.37 4.39 13.32
N ALA A 15 22.40 4.28 14.24
CA ALA A 15 22.64 4.09 15.67
C ALA A 15 23.38 2.79 16.06
N TRP A 16 23.19 1.69 15.32
CA TRP A 16 23.80 0.41 15.69
C TRP A 16 25.14 0.15 15.00
N GLY A 17 25.23 0.47 13.71
CA GLY A 17 26.43 0.14 12.91
C GLY A 17 27.29 1.35 12.61
N ASN A 18 26.76 2.56 12.81
CA ASN A 18 27.45 3.83 12.52
C ASN A 18 28.11 3.87 11.11
N LEU A 19 27.53 3.13 10.16
CA LEU A 19 28.13 2.91 8.84
C LEU A 19 28.30 4.24 8.07
N ILE A 20 27.29 5.14 8.17
CA ILE A 20 27.37 6.42 7.45
C ILE A 20 28.51 7.27 7.98
N ALA A 21 28.74 7.29 9.30
CA ALA A 21 29.84 8.06 9.89
C ALA A 21 31.22 7.44 9.64
N THR A 22 31.31 6.09 9.54
CA THR A 22 32.58 5.39 9.37
C THR A 22 32.99 5.21 7.92
N THR A 23 32.05 4.93 7.01
CA THR A 23 32.31 4.60 5.60
C THR A 23 31.77 5.64 4.62
N GLY A 24 31.07 6.66 5.11
CA GLY A 24 30.35 7.63 4.29
C GLY A 24 29.15 7.03 3.59
N LEU A 25 28.41 7.85 2.84
CA LEU A 25 27.20 7.44 2.17
C LEU A 25 27.46 6.38 1.07
N ALA A 26 28.50 6.58 0.25
CA ALA A 26 28.86 5.65 -0.82
C ALA A 26 29.29 4.29 -0.27
N GLY A 27 30.10 4.27 0.80
CA GLY A 27 30.52 3.04 1.48
C GLY A 27 29.34 2.28 2.09
N THR A 28 28.39 3.00 2.70
CA THR A 28 27.16 2.40 3.25
C THR A 28 26.33 1.74 2.16
N PHE A 29 26.13 2.37 1.00
CA PHE A 29 25.43 1.76 -0.13
C PHE A 29 26.15 0.54 -0.68
N MET A 30 27.50 0.57 -0.74
CA MET A 30 28.29 -0.58 -1.17
C MET A 30 28.12 -1.77 -0.20
N VAL A 31 28.22 -1.54 1.10
CA VAL A 31 28.00 -2.58 2.13
C VAL A 31 26.60 -3.18 2.01
N TYR A 32 25.57 -2.34 1.84
CA TYR A 32 24.19 -2.82 1.68
C TYR A 32 24.01 -3.60 0.39
N GLY A 33 24.55 -3.11 -0.72
CA GLY A 33 24.49 -3.82 -2.01
C GLY A 33 25.09 -5.21 -1.94
N LEU A 34 26.28 -5.34 -1.34
CA LEU A 34 26.94 -6.62 -1.13
C LEU A 34 26.17 -7.54 -0.19
N ALA A 35 25.67 -6.99 0.93
CA ALA A 35 24.89 -7.76 1.90
C ALA A 35 23.57 -8.26 1.28
N PHE A 36 22.87 -7.45 0.53
CA PHE A 36 21.63 -7.85 -0.15
C PHE A 36 21.91 -8.89 -1.25
N ALA A 37 22.95 -8.69 -2.05
CA ALA A 37 23.34 -9.67 -3.06
C ALA A 37 23.66 -11.02 -2.42
N ALA A 38 24.45 -11.04 -1.35
CA ALA A 38 24.77 -12.26 -0.61
C ALA A 38 23.53 -12.95 -0.05
N LEU A 39 22.63 -12.19 0.61
CA LEU A 39 21.39 -12.74 1.17
C LEU A 39 20.46 -13.31 0.09
N VAL A 40 20.35 -12.65 -1.06
CA VAL A 40 19.55 -13.12 -2.20
C VAL A 40 20.14 -14.41 -2.78
N ILE A 41 21.48 -14.45 -3.01
CA ILE A 41 22.15 -15.64 -3.52
C ILE A 41 21.99 -16.82 -2.55
N ILE A 42 22.25 -16.60 -1.26
CA ILE A 42 22.10 -17.63 -0.22
C ILE A 42 20.63 -18.11 -0.19
N GLY A 43 19.66 -17.18 -0.16
CA GLY A 43 18.24 -17.53 -0.15
C GLY A 43 17.79 -18.31 -1.39
N SER A 44 18.33 -18.00 -2.57
CA SER A 44 17.97 -18.65 -3.83
C SER A 44 18.33 -20.14 -3.87
N VAL A 45 19.34 -20.57 -3.11
CA VAL A 45 19.76 -21.99 -3.06
C VAL A 45 18.63 -22.91 -2.57
N TRP A 46 17.76 -22.41 -1.68
CA TRP A 46 16.63 -23.19 -1.15
C TRP A 46 15.32 -23.00 -1.92
N MET A 47 15.29 -22.07 -2.88
CA MET A 47 14.08 -21.80 -3.67
C MET A 47 14.00 -22.78 -4.85
N VAL A 48 13.39 -23.92 -4.62
CA VAL A 48 13.14 -24.93 -5.65
C VAL A 48 11.65 -24.92 -6.00
N MET A 49 11.34 -24.89 -7.30
CA MET A 49 9.97 -25.03 -7.76
C MET A 49 9.46 -26.45 -7.47
N PRO A 50 8.30 -26.59 -6.83
CA PRO A 50 7.72 -27.92 -6.61
C PRO A 50 7.40 -28.60 -7.96
N PRO A 51 7.47 -29.96 -8.03
CA PRO A 51 7.10 -30.69 -9.23
C PRO A 51 5.67 -30.40 -9.68
N LYS A 52 5.40 -30.51 -10.98
CA LYS A 52 4.03 -30.34 -11.50
C LYS A 52 3.07 -31.31 -10.79
N GLY A 53 1.95 -30.77 -10.28
CA GLY A 53 0.96 -31.55 -9.53
C GLY A 53 1.27 -31.78 -8.06
N TRP A 54 2.36 -31.24 -7.52
CA TRP A 54 2.66 -31.31 -6.09
C TRP A 54 1.61 -30.53 -5.28
N GLN A 55 1.12 -31.15 -4.22
CA GLN A 55 0.24 -30.52 -3.24
C GLN A 55 0.78 -30.77 -1.83
N PRO A 56 0.64 -29.81 -0.89
CA PRO A 56 1.01 -30.06 0.49
C PRO A 56 0.26 -31.26 1.08
N PRO A 57 0.88 -32.08 1.93
CA PRO A 57 0.19 -33.15 2.62
C PRO A 57 -1.05 -32.64 3.38
N GLY A 58 -2.22 -33.25 3.14
CA GLY A 58 -3.48 -32.83 3.77
C GLY A 58 -4.14 -31.61 3.15
N TYR A 59 -3.62 -31.07 2.03
CA TYR A 59 -4.25 -29.98 1.32
C TYR A 59 -5.45 -30.50 0.52
N THR A 60 -6.62 -30.10 0.91
CA THR A 60 -7.82 -30.18 0.07
C THR A 60 -8.01 -28.81 -0.57
N PRO A 61 -8.01 -28.71 -1.93
CA PRO A 61 -8.32 -27.45 -2.59
C PRO A 61 -9.65 -26.91 -2.03
N PRO A 62 -9.71 -25.64 -1.64
CA PRO A 62 -10.99 -25.07 -1.25
C PRO A 62 -11.96 -25.28 -2.42
N VAL A 63 -13.11 -25.89 -2.14
CA VAL A 63 -14.21 -25.94 -3.12
C VAL A 63 -14.53 -24.49 -3.44
N HIS A 64 -14.21 -24.04 -4.66
CA HIS A 64 -14.59 -22.72 -5.11
C HIS A 64 -16.10 -22.61 -4.97
N LYS A 65 -16.57 -21.89 -3.95
CA LYS A 65 -17.97 -21.48 -3.93
C LYS A 65 -18.14 -20.64 -5.19
N ALA A 66 -19.02 -21.09 -6.08
CA ALA A 66 -19.44 -20.30 -7.22
C ALA A 66 -19.88 -18.92 -6.65
N GLY A 67 -19.14 -17.86 -6.97
CA GLY A 67 -19.34 -16.51 -6.44
C GLY A 67 -18.19 -15.90 -5.65
N ALA A 68 -17.13 -16.64 -5.28
CA ALA A 68 -15.97 -16.12 -4.55
C ALA A 68 -14.69 -16.07 -5.40
N GLY A 69 -14.80 -15.90 -6.68
CA GLY A 69 -13.75 -15.64 -7.65
C GLY A 69 -14.46 -15.20 -8.91
N GLY A 70 -14.20 -13.99 -9.34
CA GLY A 70 -14.70 -13.47 -10.61
C GLY A 70 -14.30 -14.38 -11.77
N GLU A 71 -14.90 -14.17 -12.92
CA GLU A 71 -14.49 -14.79 -14.17
C GLU A 71 -12.99 -14.55 -14.41
N ASP A 72 -12.29 -15.52 -14.98
CA ASP A 72 -10.85 -15.38 -15.27
C ASP A 72 -10.62 -14.50 -16.49
N PHE A 73 -10.02 -13.35 -16.26
CA PHE A 73 -9.70 -12.36 -17.30
C PHE A 73 -8.24 -12.47 -17.77
N SER A 74 -8.02 -12.33 -19.07
CA SER A 74 -6.68 -12.14 -19.63
C SER A 74 -6.18 -10.70 -19.42
N GLN A 75 -4.86 -10.48 -19.57
CA GLN A 75 -4.26 -9.14 -19.48
C GLN A 75 -4.88 -8.12 -20.43
N LYS A 76 -5.27 -8.55 -21.65
CA LYS A 76 -5.90 -7.66 -22.64
C LYS A 76 -7.31 -7.28 -22.25
N GLU A 77 -8.03 -8.18 -21.62
CA GLU A 77 -9.40 -7.95 -21.15
C GLU A 77 -9.42 -6.99 -19.96
N ILE A 78 -8.57 -7.21 -18.93
CA ILE A 78 -8.54 -6.32 -17.78
C ILE A 78 -8.26 -4.86 -18.15
N LEU A 79 -7.35 -4.62 -19.12
CA LEU A 79 -7.03 -3.28 -19.62
C LEU A 79 -8.22 -2.59 -20.34
N ARG A 80 -9.28 -3.31 -20.65
CA ARG A 80 -10.51 -2.77 -21.25
C ARG A 80 -11.62 -2.56 -20.25
N THR A 81 -11.40 -2.96 -18.99
CA THR A 81 -12.39 -2.81 -17.91
C THR A 81 -12.15 -1.52 -17.11
N PRO A 82 -13.19 -0.74 -16.77
CA PRO A 82 -13.05 0.43 -15.92
C PRO A 82 -12.56 0.06 -14.51
N GLN A 83 -12.88 -1.14 -14.04
CA GLN A 83 -12.45 -1.67 -12.73
C GLN A 83 -10.93 -1.68 -12.59
N PHE A 84 -10.20 -2.07 -13.65
CA PHE A 84 -8.75 -2.01 -13.67
C PHE A 84 -8.23 -0.61 -13.36
N TYR A 85 -8.77 0.41 -14.01
CA TYR A 85 -8.31 1.79 -13.83
C TYR A 85 -8.67 2.35 -12.45
N LEU A 86 -9.83 2.00 -11.91
CA LEU A 86 -10.22 2.40 -10.56
C LEU A 86 -9.31 1.78 -9.50
N ILE A 87 -9.02 0.47 -9.62
CA ILE A 87 -8.08 -0.24 -8.74
C ILE A 87 -6.67 0.34 -8.90
N PHE A 88 -6.22 0.55 -10.13
CA PHE A 88 -4.91 1.12 -10.45
C PHE A 88 -4.73 2.51 -9.83
N LEU A 89 -5.69 3.42 -10.02
CA LEU A 89 -5.63 4.76 -9.46
C LEU A 89 -5.68 4.76 -7.94
N THR A 90 -6.55 3.95 -7.35
CA THR A 90 -6.63 3.81 -5.89
C THR A 90 -5.30 3.32 -5.31
N PHE A 91 -4.69 2.32 -5.94
CA PHE A 91 -3.40 1.79 -5.49
C PHE A 91 -2.27 2.82 -5.69
N ALA A 92 -2.22 3.50 -6.84
CA ALA A 92 -1.24 4.57 -7.08
C ALA A 92 -1.31 5.67 -6.01
N ILE A 93 -2.52 6.10 -5.67
CA ILE A 93 -2.77 7.12 -4.64
C ILE A 93 -2.37 6.61 -3.26
N SER A 94 -2.90 5.46 -2.84
CA SER A 94 -2.69 4.94 -1.49
C SER A 94 -1.21 4.60 -1.22
N ALA A 95 -0.57 3.91 -2.16
CA ALA A 95 0.85 3.57 -2.05
C ALA A 95 1.75 4.81 -2.22
N GLY A 96 1.42 5.68 -3.17
CA GLY A 96 2.17 6.92 -3.42
C GLY A 96 2.17 7.85 -2.22
N ALA A 97 1.02 8.05 -1.57
CA ALA A 97 0.92 8.83 -0.35
C ALA A 97 1.77 8.24 0.80
N GLY A 98 1.79 6.90 0.91
CA GLY A 98 2.67 6.21 1.85
C GLY A 98 4.15 6.40 1.54
N LEU A 99 4.55 6.30 0.26
CA LEU A 99 5.93 6.51 -0.18
C LEU A 99 6.40 7.95 0.01
N MET A 100 5.53 8.94 -0.26
CA MET A 100 5.80 10.34 0.09
C MET A 100 6.03 10.49 1.60
N SER A 101 5.14 9.89 2.41
CA SER A 101 5.26 9.93 3.86
C SER A 101 6.58 9.33 4.33
N ILE A 102 7.04 8.22 3.74
CA ILE A 102 8.35 7.61 4.01
C ILE A 102 9.47 8.60 3.71
N GLY A 103 9.43 9.25 2.54
CA GLY A 103 10.45 10.22 2.12
C GLY A 103 10.53 11.44 3.04
N LEU A 104 9.40 11.90 3.55
CA LEU A 104 9.31 13.11 4.38
C LEU A 104 9.25 12.82 5.89
N MET A 105 9.14 11.56 6.32
CA MET A 105 8.92 11.16 7.73
C MET A 105 10.03 11.60 8.69
N LYS A 106 11.20 11.94 8.19
CA LYS A 106 12.27 12.52 8.99
C LYS A 106 12.33 14.03 8.85
N LEU A 107 12.21 14.55 7.64
CA LEU A 107 12.41 15.98 7.34
C LEU A 107 11.35 16.86 7.98
N TYR A 108 10.08 16.61 7.67
CA TYR A 108 8.98 17.42 8.20
C TYR A 108 8.82 17.33 9.73
N PRO A 109 8.82 16.14 10.36
CA PRO A 109 8.73 16.08 11.81
C PRO A 109 9.92 16.74 12.54
N MET A 110 11.13 16.69 11.97
CA MET A 110 12.27 17.42 12.55
C MET A 110 12.00 18.93 12.59
N GLU A 111 11.49 19.51 11.51
CA GLU A 111 11.14 20.92 11.44
C GLU A 111 10.02 21.27 12.43
N ALA A 112 8.94 20.46 12.45
CA ALA A 112 7.80 20.65 13.33
C ALA A 112 8.19 20.54 14.83
N LEU A 113 9.04 19.59 15.20
CA LEU A 113 9.54 19.41 16.56
C LEU A 113 10.45 20.57 16.98
N GLN A 114 11.33 21.04 16.09
CA GLN A 114 12.16 22.20 16.38
C GLN A 114 11.30 23.46 16.57
N GLY A 115 10.26 23.64 15.77
CA GLY A 115 9.26 24.69 15.96
C GLY A 115 8.51 24.59 17.29
N ALA A 116 8.39 23.38 17.84
CA ALA A 116 7.79 23.11 19.16
C ALA A 116 8.80 23.22 20.33
N GLY A 117 10.07 23.57 20.06
CA GLY A 117 11.09 23.85 21.08
C GLY A 117 12.07 22.72 21.35
N TYR A 118 12.02 21.60 20.61
CA TYR A 118 13.03 20.55 20.72
C TYR A 118 14.36 20.99 20.06
N SER A 119 15.48 20.56 20.61
CA SER A 119 16.78 20.75 19.97
C SER A 119 16.86 19.94 18.65
N ALA A 120 17.75 20.34 17.74
CA ALA A 120 17.95 19.63 16.46
C ALA A 120 18.33 18.15 16.66
N LEU A 121 19.10 17.85 17.71
CA LEU A 121 19.52 16.47 18.03
C LEU A 121 18.34 15.63 18.51
N GLU A 122 17.53 16.16 19.42
CA GLU A 122 16.32 15.49 19.93
C GLU A 122 15.31 15.29 18.82
N ALA A 123 15.01 16.32 18.04
CA ALA A 123 14.09 16.25 16.90
C ALA A 123 14.53 15.17 15.88
N SER A 124 15.83 15.09 15.59
CA SER A 124 16.38 14.06 14.69
C SER A 124 16.25 12.65 15.28
N ALA A 125 16.48 12.48 16.57
CA ALA A 125 16.35 11.19 17.24
C ALA A 125 14.88 10.72 17.31
N ILE A 126 13.96 11.61 17.64
CA ILE A 126 12.52 11.34 17.70
C ILE A 126 11.99 11.01 16.31
N ALA A 127 12.24 11.83 15.29
CA ALA A 127 11.81 11.58 13.92
C ALA A 127 12.41 10.27 13.35
N GLY A 128 13.68 10.01 13.64
CA GLY A 128 14.32 8.74 13.28
C GLY A 128 13.69 7.51 13.95
N THR A 129 13.27 7.64 15.20
CA THR A 129 12.57 6.58 15.94
C THR A 129 11.15 6.35 15.40
N ALA A 130 10.42 7.42 15.08
CA ALA A 130 9.11 7.34 14.44
C ALA A 130 9.15 6.50 13.16
N MET A 131 10.13 6.78 12.28
CA MET A 131 10.30 6.07 11.02
C MET A 131 10.81 4.63 11.23
N ALA A 132 11.91 4.45 11.98
CA ALA A 132 12.59 3.17 12.05
C ALA A 132 11.86 2.14 12.90
N ILE A 133 11.14 2.56 13.93
CA ILE A 133 10.44 1.65 14.86
C ILE A 133 8.94 1.67 14.59
N PHE A 134 8.29 2.78 14.84
CA PHE A 134 6.83 2.82 14.84
C PHE A 134 6.24 2.57 13.46
N PHE A 135 6.71 3.26 12.43
CA PHE A 135 6.26 3.01 11.06
C PHE A 135 6.60 1.58 10.60
N SER A 136 7.85 1.14 10.78
CA SER A 136 8.30 -0.15 10.23
C SER A 136 7.64 -1.35 10.88
N ILE A 137 7.48 -1.34 12.21
CA ILE A 137 6.78 -2.42 12.93
C ILE A 137 5.31 -2.44 12.52
N ALA A 138 4.65 -1.27 12.53
CA ALA A 138 3.26 -1.16 12.16
C ALA A 138 3.00 -1.57 10.69
N ASN A 139 3.92 -1.28 9.76
CA ASN A 139 3.87 -1.75 8.38
C ASN A 139 3.85 -3.30 8.30
N GLY A 140 4.70 -3.97 9.09
CA GLY A 140 4.70 -5.43 9.14
C GLY A 140 3.40 -6.00 9.72
N ILE A 141 2.92 -5.43 10.82
CA ILE A 141 1.66 -5.84 11.46
C ILE A 141 0.47 -5.56 10.54
N GLY A 142 0.46 -4.40 9.87
CA GLY A 142 -0.61 -3.98 8.97
C GLY A 142 -0.86 -4.96 7.83
N ARG A 143 0.18 -5.60 7.29
CA ARG A 143 0.03 -6.65 6.25
C ARG A 143 -0.78 -7.83 6.75
N ILE A 144 -0.50 -8.29 7.96
CA ILE A 144 -1.19 -9.43 8.57
C ILE A 144 -2.62 -9.02 8.95
N ALA A 145 -2.75 -7.89 9.64
CA ALA A 145 -4.03 -7.42 10.15
C ALA A 145 -5.02 -7.09 9.02
N TRP A 146 -4.62 -6.30 8.01
CA TRP A 146 -5.47 -5.98 6.87
C TRP A 146 -5.80 -7.21 6.03
N GLY A 147 -4.83 -8.13 5.82
CA GLY A 147 -5.08 -9.40 5.15
C GLY A 147 -6.18 -10.19 5.86
N THR A 148 -6.01 -10.45 7.16
CA THR A 148 -6.98 -11.20 7.97
C THR A 148 -8.34 -10.49 8.08
N LEU A 149 -8.33 -9.17 8.25
CA LEU A 149 -9.56 -8.38 8.34
C LEU A 149 -10.35 -8.44 7.03
N SER A 150 -9.65 -8.41 5.89
CA SER A 150 -10.28 -8.45 4.58
C SER A 150 -10.92 -9.81 4.24
N ASP A 151 -10.48 -10.88 4.88
CA ASP A 151 -11.13 -12.19 4.75
C ASP A 151 -12.55 -12.19 5.36
N ARG A 152 -12.82 -11.27 6.31
CA ARG A 152 -14.12 -11.13 6.99
C ARG A 152 -14.99 -10.01 6.42
N LEU A 153 -14.38 -8.85 6.14
CA LEU A 153 -15.11 -7.66 5.66
C LEU A 153 -15.27 -7.60 4.14
N GLY A 154 -14.54 -8.48 3.42
CA GLY A 154 -14.37 -8.39 1.97
C GLY A 154 -13.24 -7.43 1.57
N ARG A 155 -12.61 -7.69 0.40
CA ARG A 155 -11.42 -6.97 -0.06
C ARG A 155 -11.73 -5.50 -0.35
N LYS A 156 -12.80 -5.25 -1.11
CA LYS A 156 -13.26 -3.90 -1.46
C LYS A 156 -13.46 -3.02 -0.24
N ASN A 157 -14.27 -3.47 0.73
CA ASN A 157 -14.56 -2.71 1.95
C ASN A 157 -13.29 -2.44 2.76
N SER A 158 -12.40 -3.41 2.85
CA SER A 158 -11.13 -3.25 3.54
C SER A 158 -10.23 -2.20 2.89
N VAL A 159 -10.20 -2.12 1.55
CA VAL A 159 -9.46 -1.07 0.84
C VAL A 159 -10.12 0.31 1.07
N ILE A 160 -11.46 0.39 1.09
CA ILE A 160 -12.17 1.63 1.41
C ILE A 160 -11.77 2.14 2.80
N PHE A 161 -11.84 1.27 3.81
CA PHE A 161 -11.47 1.65 5.19
C PHE A 161 -9.98 1.99 5.31
N MET A 162 -9.10 1.23 4.66
CA MET A 162 -7.66 1.48 4.67
C MET A 162 -7.33 2.83 4.01
N ALA A 163 -7.80 3.07 2.81
CA ALA A 163 -7.53 4.33 2.09
C ALA A 163 -8.20 5.52 2.75
N GLY A 164 -9.42 5.36 3.25
CA GLY A 164 -10.16 6.40 3.98
C GLY A 164 -9.46 6.79 5.28
N SER A 165 -9.10 5.81 6.12
CA SER A 165 -8.35 6.06 7.34
C SER A 165 -6.97 6.66 7.06
N GLN A 166 -6.26 6.21 6.01
CA GLN A 166 -5.01 6.80 5.57
C GLN A 166 -5.18 8.28 5.23
N GLY A 167 -6.24 8.63 4.50
CA GLY A 167 -6.56 10.02 4.17
C GLY A 167 -6.77 10.89 5.39
N VAL A 168 -7.58 10.43 6.35
CA VAL A 168 -7.83 11.14 7.61
C VAL A 168 -6.54 11.32 8.41
N ILE A 169 -5.73 10.26 8.54
CA ILE A 169 -4.47 10.31 9.29
C ILE A 169 -3.51 11.31 8.67
N LEU A 170 -3.38 11.34 7.33
CA LEU A 170 -2.49 12.28 6.64
C LEU A 170 -2.94 13.74 6.82
N LEU A 171 -4.23 14.01 6.85
CA LEU A 171 -4.76 15.36 7.16
C LEU A 171 -4.46 15.77 8.61
N LEU A 172 -4.54 14.83 9.55
CA LEU A 172 -4.24 15.09 10.96
C LEU A 172 -2.74 15.12 11.26
N PHE A 173 -1.91 14.51 10.41
CA PHE A 173 -0.48 14.34 10.64
C PHE A 173 0.26 15.67 10.83
N THR A 174 -0.21 16.73 10.18
CA THR A 174 0.36 18.08 10.34
C THR A 174 0.24 18.61 11.78
N ALA A 175 -0.84 18.28 12.48
CA ALA A 175 -1.02 18.62 13.88
C ALA A 175 -0.28 17.63 14.83
N MET A 176 0.08 16.47 14.35
CA MET A 176 0.74 15.43 15.15
C MET A 176 2.27 15.56 15.12
N ALA A 177 2.84 16.10 14.04
CA ALA A 177 4.28 16.06 13.77
C ALA A 177 5.15 16.82 14.78
N GLY A 178 4.61 17.85 15.44
CA GLY A 178 5.32 18.66 16.44
C GLY A 178 5.28 18.09 17.87
N ASN A 179 4.65 16.95 18.10
CA ASN A 179 4.60 16.31 19.40
C ASN A 179 5.11 14.87 19.30
N GLU A 180 6.06 14.50 20.16
CA GLU A 180 6.74 13.18 20.12
C GLU A 180 5.75 12.01 20.08
N TYR A 181 4.82 11.95 21.03
CA TYR A 181 3.90 10.80 21.17
C TYR A 181 2.88 10.74 20.04
N LEU A 182 2.36 11.90 19.62
CA LEU A 182 1.45 11.98 18.49
C LEU A 182 2.14 11.63 17.17
N LEU A 183 3.41 12.03 17.01
CA LEU A 183 4.23 11.64 15.86
C LEU A 183 4.42 10.13 15.79
N TYR A 184 4.72 9.47 16.93
CA TYR A 184 4.85 8.01 16.97
C TYR A 184 3.53 7.31 16.60
N LEU A 185 2.41 7.81 17.12
CA LEU A 185 1.09 7.31 16.76
C LEU A 185 0.80 7.51 15.26
N GLY A 186 1.02 8.72 14.73
CA GLY A 186 0.81 9.02 13.31
C GLY A 186 1.68 8.17 12.40
N ALA A 187 2.96 8.02 12.73
CA ALA A 187 3.89 7.16 11.99
C ALA A 187 3.43 5.69 11.99
N ALA A 188 2.99 5.18 13.15
CA ALA A 188 2.46 3.82 13.27
C ALA A 188 1.20 3.63 12.42
N LEU A 189 0.24 4.54 12.46
CA LEU A 189 -1.01 4.44 11.71
C LEU A 189 -0.76 4.53 10.19
N ILE A 190 0.12 5.45 9.74
CA ILE A 190 0.52 5.55 8.33
C ILE A 190 1.21 4.25 7.90
N GLY A 191 2.15 3.74 8.70
CA GLY A 191 2.85 2.49 8.41
C GLY A 191 1.91 1.29 8.34
N PHE A 192 0.96 1.18 9.27
CA PHE A 192 -0.06 0.13 9.32
C PHE A 192 -0.89 0.08 8.03
N ASN A 193 -1.40 1.22 7.58
CA ASN A 193 -2.16 1.30 6.34
C ASN A 193 -1.28 1.10 5.10
N PHE A 194 -0.06 1.63 5.08
CA PHE A 194 0.88 1.38 3.99
C PHE A 194 1.16 -0.11 3.81
N GLY A 195 1.32 -0.85 4.91
CA GLY A 195 1.46 -2.30 4.89
C GLY A 195 0.28 -3.02 4.27
N GLY A 196 -0.94 -2.54 4.52
CA GLY A 196 -2.19 -3.10 4.00
C GLY A 196 -2.25 -3.14 2.47
N ASN A 197 -1.65 -2.18 1.77
CA ASN A 197 -1.62 -2.18 0.30
C ASN A 197 -1.09 -3.49 -0.27
N PHE A 198 -0.04 -4.05 0.32
CA PHE A 198 0.62 -5.27 -0.16
C PHE A 198 -0.11 -6.57 0.19
N ALA A 199 -1.12 -6.50 1.03
CA ALA A 199 -2.01 -7.62 1.32
C ALA A 199 -3.32 -7.52 0.52
N LEU A 200 -3.89 -6.32 0.45
CA LEU A 200 -5.23 -6.12 -0.10
C LEU A 200 -5.27 -6.08 -1.62
N PHE A 201 -4.35 -5.35 -2.29
CA PHE A 201 -4.43 -5.21 -3.75
C PHE A 201 -4.15 -6.49 -4.54
N PRO A 202 -3.20 -7.39 -4.14
CA PRO A 202 -3.08 -8.69 -4.78
C PRO A 202 -4.35 -9.53 -4.63
N ALA A 203 -4.92 -9.57 -3.41
CA ALA A 203 -6.13 -10.32 -3.13
C ALA A 203 -7.35 -9.75 -3.87
N LEU A 204 -7.52 -8.42 -3.88
CA LEU A 204 -8.56 -7.76 -4.66
C LEU A 204 -8.43 -8.04 -6.16
N THR A 205 -7.20 -8.02 -6.70
CA THR A 205 -6.95 -8.35 -8.12
C THR A 205 -7.36 -9.79 -8.44
N ALA A 206 -7.11 -10.73 -7.51
CA ALA A 206 -7.53 -12.12 -7.67
C ALA A 206 -9.06 -12.28 -7.61
N ASP A 207 -9.72 -11.56 -6.70
CA ASP A 207 -11.17 -11.61 -6.53
C ASP A 207 -11.90 -10.98 -7.73
N GLU A 208 -11.38 -9.88 -8.29
CA GLU A 208 -12.03 -9.16 -9.41
C GLU A 208 -11.72 -9.78 -10.78
N PHE A 209 -10.50 -10.29 -11.01
CA PHE A 209 -10.04 -10.71 -12.33
C PHE A 209 -9.68 -12.21 -12.42
N GLY A 210 -10.01 -12.98 -11.39
CA GLY A 210 -9.82 -14.42 -11.36
C GLY A 210 -8.46 -14.88 -10.81
N ASN A 211 -8.49 -15.98 -10.09
CA ASN A 211 -7.32 -16.54 -9.40
C ASN A 211 -6.31 -17.20 -10.35
N SER A 212 -6.77 -17.82 -11.45
CA SER A 212 -5.88 -18.55 -12.36
C SER A 212 -4.96 -17.59 -13.14
N SER A 213 -5.39 -16.35 -13.34
CA SER A 213 -4.68 -15.32 -14.09
C SER A 213 -3.97 -14.27 -13.21
N VAL A 214 -4.07 -14.35 -11.88
CA VAL A 214 -3.52 -13.33 -10.97
C VAL A 214 -2.02 -13.09 -11.15
N GLY A 215 -1.24 -14.13 -11.40
CA GLY A 215 0.20 -14.02 -11.63
C GLY A 215 0.57 -13.20 -12.88
N LYS A 216 -0.35 -13.08 -13.84
CA LYS A 216 -0.19 -12.25 -15.05
C LYS A 216 -0.84 -10.88 -14.88
N ASN A 217 -1.96 -10.79 -14.19
CA ASN A 217 -2.76 -9.59 -14.06
C ASN A 217 -2.24 -8.65 -12.99
N TYR A 218 -1.84 -9.18 -11.82
CA TYR A 218 -1.35 -8.36 -10.72
C TYR A 218 -0.10 -7.52 -11.05
N PRO A 219 0.90 -7.98 -11.82
CA PRO A 219 2.00 -7.12 -12.25
C PRO A 219 1.57 -5.83 -12.96
N LEU A 220 0.49 -5.88 -13.78
CA LEU A 220 -0.07 -4.69 -14.42
C LEU A 220 -0.70 -3.73 -13.41
N VAL A 221 -1.45 -4.27 -12.44
CA VAL A 221 -1.99 -3.48 -11.32
C VAL A 221 -0.85 -2.91 -10.48
N PHE A 222 0.21 -3.67 -10.24
CA PHE A 222 1.36 -3.25 -9.42
C PHE A 222 2.20 -2.13 -10.06
N LEU A 223 2.10 -1.90 -11.38
CA LEU A 223 2.72 -0.72 -12.02
C LEU A 223 2.22 0.60 -11.40
N SER A 224 1.00 0.61 -10.86
CA SER A 224 0.45 1.75 -10.13
C SER A 224 1.30 2.17 -8.94
N TYR A 225 1.92 1.19 -8.25
CA TYR A 225 2.87 1.45 -7.17
C TYR A 225 4.07 2.28 -7.65
N GLY A 226 4.60 1.96 -8.85
CA GLY A 226 5.68 2.74 -9.47
C GLY A 226 5.23 4.15 -9.87
N VAL A 227 4.05 4.27 -10.46
CA VAL A 227 3.47 5.58 -10.83
C VAL A 227 3.25 6.45 -9.58
N GLY A 228 2.61 5.91 -8.56
CA GLY A 228 2.44 6.61 -7.28
C GLY A 228 3.76 6.95 -6.61
N GLY A 229 4.73 6.02 -6.68
CA GLY A 229 6.08 6.16 -6.12
C GLY A 229 6.95 7.22 -6.79
N ILE A 230 6.61 7.63 -8.01
CA ILE A 230 7.25 8.77 -8.67
C ILE A 230 6.48 10.07 -8.35
N LEU A 231 5.18 10.06 -8.59
CA LEU A 231 4.38 11.29 -8.54
C LEU A 231 4.32 11.90 -7.13
N PHE A 232 4.02 11.11 -6.12
CA PHE A 232 3.78 11.63 -4.78
C PHE A 232 5.07 12.04 -4.03
N PRO A 233 6.18 11.27 -4.05
CA PRO A 233 7.44 11.74 -3.47
C PRO A 233 8.01 12.97 -4.17
N VAL A 234 7.88 13.08 -5.51
CA VAL A 234 8.28 14.29 -6.24
C VAL A 234 7.44 15.49 -5.81
N LEU A 235 6.11 15.33 -5.72
CA LEU A 235 5.22 16.39 -5.19
C LEU A 235 5.62 16.78 -3.77
N GLY A 236 5.87 15.81 -2.90
CA GLY A 236 6.28 16.04 -1.52
C GLY A 236 7.62 16.77 -1.42
N GLY A 237 8.60 16.40 -2.26
CA GLY A 237 9.89 17.06 -2.33
C GLY A 237 9.76 18.51 -2.79
N LEU A 238 9.06 18.77 -3.89
CA LEU A 238 8.84 20.12 -4.42
C LEU A 238 8.15 21.05 -3.40
N LEU A 239 7.11 20.55 -2.72
CA LEU A 239 6.43 21.33 -1.68
C LEU A 239 7.28 21.50 -0.43
N GLY A 240 8.11 20.49 -0.09
CA GLY A 240 9.08 20.59 1.00
C GLY A 240 10.16 21.63 0.73
N ASP A 241 10.72 21.68 -0.48
CA ASP A 241 11.69 22.68 -0.90
C ASP A 241 11.11 24.11 -0.86
N MET A 242 9.79 24.24 -1.01
CA MET A 242 9.06 25.50 -0.83
C MET A 242 8.73 25.79 0.66
N GLY A 243 9.18 24.97 1.60
CA GLY A 243 8.86 25.11 3.02
C GLY A 243 7.41 24.78 3.38
N ASN A 244 6.69 24.02 2.55
CA ASN A 244 5.27 23.75 2.73
C ASN A 244 4.96 22.26 2.82
N PHE A 245 5.62 21.56 3.76
CA PHE A 245 5.33 20.15 4.06
C PHE A 245 3.85 19.89 4.44
N PRO A 246 3.17 20.77 5.24
CA PRO A 246 1.77 20.55 5.57
C PRO A 246 0.86 20.41 4.36
N LEU A 247 1.10 21.18 3.30
CA LEU A 247 0.33 21.11 2.06
C LEU A 247 0.53 19.75 1.35
N ALA A 248 1.76 19.22 1.35
CA ALA A 248 2.04 17.90 0.76
C ALA A 248 1.21 16.80 1.44
N PHE A 249 1.20 16.77 2.78
CA PHE A 249 0.40 15.80 3.54
C PHE A 249 -1.10 16.01 3.33
N SER A 250 -1.56 17.26 3.26
CA SER A 250 -2.98 17.58 3.02
C SER A 250 -3.45 17.12 1.63
N ILE A 251 -2.67 17.37 0.58
CA ILE A 251 -2.98 16.91 -0.79
C ILE A 251 -3.05 15.38 -0.81
N CYS A 252 -2.09 14.69 -0.20
CA CYS A 252 -2.10 13.23 -0.13
C CYS A 252 -3.27 12.70 0.69
N GLY A 253 -3.66 13.40 1.77
CA GLY A 253 -4.83 13.04 2.57
C GLY A 253 -6.12 13.10 1.76
N VAL A 254 -6.36 14.21 1.04
CA VAL A 254 -7.51 14.39 0.15
C VAL A 254 -7.48 13.36 -0.99
N ALA A 255 -6.31 13.11 -1.58
CA ALA A 255 -6.15 12.09 -2.62
C ALA A 255 -6.54 10.70 -2.10
N CYS A 256 -6.10 10.30 -0.89
CA CYS A 256 -6.48 9.01 -0.30
C CYS A 256 -7.99 8.89 -0.04
N LEU A 257 -8.65 9.96 0.43
CA LEU A 257 -10.10 9.99 0.56
C LEU A 257 -10.79 9.83 -0.80
N SER A 258 -10.28 10.47 -1.85
CA SER A 258 -10.76 10.28 -3.22
C SER A 258 -10.53 8.84 -3.69
N GLY A 259 -9.38 8.22 -3.36
CA GLY A 259 -9.10 6.81 -3.62
C GLY A 259 -10.10 5.87 -2.96
N ALA A 260 -10.52 6.17 -1.72
CA ALA A 260 -11.57 5.41 -1.05
C ALA A 260 -12.93 5.50 -1.77
N ILE A 261 -13.24 6.65 -2.35
CA ILE A 261 -14.44 6.82 -3.19
C ILE A 261 -14.30 6.04 -4.50
N LEU A 262 -13.14 6.13 -5.17
CA LEU A 262 -12.90 5.40 -6.42
C LEU A 262 -13.08 3.89 -6.25
N ILE A 263 -12.52 3.32 -5.19
CA ILE A 263 -12.66 1.87 -4.94
C ILE A 263 -14.08 1.48 -4.55
N ALA A 264 -14.84 2.38 -3.93
CA ALA A 264 -16.25 2.12 -3.63
C ALA A 264 -17.10 1.93 -4.90
N LEU A 265 -16.67 2.52 -6.02
CA LEU A 265 -17.33 2.38 -7.33
C LEU A 265 -16.95 1.08 -8.06
N VAL A 266 -15.98 0.30 -7.57
CA VAL A 266 -15.59 -0.99 -8.19
C VAL A 266 -16.68 -2.02 -7.90
N PHE A 267 -17.06 -2.76 -8.91
CA PHE A 267 -17.93 -3.94 -8.86
C PHE A 267 -17.34 -5.02 -9.78
N PRO A 268 -17.63 -6.33 -9.54
CA PRO A 268 -17.06 -7.41 -10.32
C PRO A 268 -17.29 -7.22 -11.82
N PRO A 269 -16.22 -7.27 -12.66
CA PRO A 269 -16.35 -7.10 -14.09
C PRO A 269 -17.04 -8.33 -14.72
N ARG A 270 -17.69 -8.12 -15.89
CA ARG A 270 -18.22 -9.20 -16.73
C ARG A 270 -17.44 -9.23 -18.05
N HIS A 271 -17.26 -10.43 -18.62
CA HIS A 271 -16.56 -10.57 -19.92
C HIS A 271 -17.16 -9.71 -21.03
N GLU A 272 -18.47 -9.54 -21.06
CA GLU A 272 -19.15 -8.67 -22.01
C GLU A 272 -18.64 -7.24 -21.97
N GLU A 273 -18.26 -6.73 -20.80
CA GLU A 273 -17.77 -5.35 -20.62
C GLU A 273 -16.43 -5.10 -21.29
N ALA A 274 -15.56 -6.12 -21.39
CA ALA A 274 -14.27 -6.01 -22.06
C ALA A 274 -14.38 -5.79 -23.58
N TYR A 275 -15.53 -6.05 -24.14
CA TYR A 275 -15.78 -5.94 -25.59
C TYR A 275 -16.74 -4.81 -25.96
N LEU A 276 -17.40 -4.19 -24.99
CA LEU A 276 -18.28 -3.04 -25.24
C LEU A 276 -17.49 -1.72 -25.20
N PRO A 277 -17.88 -0.72 -26.00
CA PRO A 277 -17.31 0.62 -25.86
C PRO A 277 -17.64 1.17 -24.48
N PHE A 278 -16.64 1.77 -23.83
CA PHE A 278 -16.79 2.34 -22.49
C PHE A 278 -17.90 3.41 -22.48
N SER A 279 -18.93 3.19 -21.68
CA SER A 279 -20.00 4.15 -21.44
C SER A 279 -20.03 4.50 -19.95
N VAL A 280 -19.69 5.74 -19.61
CA VAL A 280 -19.77 6.27 -18.24
C VAL A 280 -21.18 6.14 -17.69
N HIS A 281 -22.20 6.38 -18.52
CA HIS A 281 -23.60 6.29 -18.12
C HIS A 281 -24.02 4.86 -17.79
N GLY A 282 -23.63 3.88 -18.61
CA GLY A 282 -23.87 2.46 -18.32
C GLY A 282 -23.11 1.97 -17.08
N PHE A 283 -21.90 2.48 -16.85
CA PHE A 283 -21.13 2.18 -15.66
C PHE A 283 -21.80 2.68 -14.38
N LEU A 284 -22.23 3.96 -14.35
CA LEU A 284 -22.88 4.55 -13.19
C LEU A 284 -24.27 3.96 -12.91
N HIS A 285 -25.04 3.63 -13.96
CA HIS A 285 -26.34 2.99 -13.81
C HIS A 285 -26.24 1.62 -13.13
N ARG A 286 -25.19 0.84 -13.41
CA ARG A 286 -24.95 -0.47 -12.78
C ARG A 286 -24.48 -0.34 -11.33
N ALA A 287 -23.69 0.68 -11.01
CA ALA A 287 -23.29 0.97 -9.63
C ALA A 287 -24.51 1.24 -8.71
N HIS A 288 -25.62 1.74 -9.27
CA HIS A 288 -26.90 1.95 -8.55
C HIS A 288 -27.81 0.73 -8.57
N VAL A 289 -27.74 -0.16 -9.57
CA VAL A 289 -28.65 -1.31 -9.71
C VAL A 289 -28.31 -2.45 -8.75
N PHE A 290 -27.06 -2.54 -8.26
CA PHE A 290 -26.70 -3.55 -7.26
C PHE A 290 -27.18 -3.24 -5.84
N ASP A 291 -27.73 -2.07 -5.59
CA ASP A 291 -28.41 -1.75 -4.30
C ASP A 291 -29.85 -2.26 -4.22
N HIS A 292 -30.45 -2.70 -5.34
CA HIS A 292 -31.79 -3.26 -5.41
C HIS A 292 -31.87 -4.40 -6.42
N ASP A 293 -31.54 -5.61 -6.01
CA ASP A 293 -31.91 -6.82 -6.74
C ASP A 293 -33.38 -7.15 -6.42
N PRO A 294 -34.31 -7.05 -7.41
CA PRO A 294 -35.73 -7.38 -7.17
C PRO A 294 -35.96 -8.85 -6.87
N GLU A 295 -34.98 -9.74 -7.06
CA GLU A 295 -35.14 -11.18 -6.86
C GLU A 295 -34.96 -11.63 -5.39
N ASP A 296 -34.45 -10.78 -4.50
CA ASP A 296 -34.33 -11.08 -3.07
C ASP A 296 -35.71 -11.14 -2.34
N ASN A 297 -36.80 -10.82 -3.03
CA ASN A 297 -38.17 -10.89 -2.48
C ASN A 297 -38.95 -12.17 -2.84
N LEU A 298 -38.34 -13.16 -3.50
CA LEU A 298 -39.02 -14.39 -3.92
C LEU A 298 -38.84 -15.59 -2.99
N PHE A 299 -38.11 -15.42 -1.87
CA PHE A 299 -38.03 -16.47 -0.83
C PHE A 299 -38.28 -15.86 0.57
N LYS A 300 -39.54 -15.52 0.79
CA LYS A 300 -40.13 -15.45 2.12
C LYS A 300 -41.25 -16.45 2.24
#